data_7d78157e0b2e75ed760f64e5925562f3
#
_entry.id   7d78157e0b2e75ed760f64e5925562f3
#
_cell.length_a   1.000
_cell.length_b   1.000
_cell.length_c   1.000
_cell.angle_alpha   90.00
_cell.angle_beta   90.00
_cell.angle_gamma   90.00
#
_symmetry.space_group_name_H-M   'P 1'
#
loop_
_entity.id
_entity.type
_entity.pdbx_description
1 polymer ?
#
loop_
_entity_poly.entity_id
_entity_poly.type
_entity_poly.pdbx_seq_one_letter_code
_entity_poly.pdbx_strand_id
1 'polypeptide(L)'
;MTKNKDKNIQIRPPVVVVLGHVDHGKSSLLEAIKDFKITSMESGGITQHIGAYEIEEKGRKITFIDTPGHEAFSAMRARGADVADIAILVVAGDEAVMPQTKEAVGHIKKAGIPMIVAINKIDKPTANPEKIKRELAGLDVLVESMAGKIPSIEVSAKTKKGIPELLEMILLLAEMENLTGDISKPGKGLVIESYLDHQRGPVATIILREGILKVGDVVGSSSAMGRVKGLENFQGIAIKKALPAMPAIIIGFESVPSVGEEVKVFDNIDEAEKEIKEKKRTVFQQDGSSQDKKVLNLILKVDVLGSLEAIEQVLKILPQGKVTINVLKADAGDIGESDVKLAMSAKAAIIGFRVKANPVAQKMIDREKIIIIIFDIIYELSQAIRHLLEKKVAPDIVKVNLGSVKILAVFKTEKNRQVIGGKVVSGRVKKGDLVDISRNKEKIGSGKIVQLQKNKKEVDEVLKGAECGILFEGNIAIEEGCFLEAYVEERRKGEL
;
A
#
# COMPACT_ATOMS: atom_id res chain seq x y z
N MET A 1 -22.67 42.09 -28.76
CA MET A 1 -23.03 40.74 -28.21
C MET A 1 -22.13 40.32 -27.03
N THR A 2 -21.76 41.21 -26.13
CA THR A 2 -20.78 40.94 -25.04
C THR A 2 -21.38 40.98 -23.62
N LYS A 3 -22.68 41.23 -23.45
CA LYS A 3 -23.32 41.40 -22.12
C LYS A 3 -23.96 40.11 -21.51
N ASN A 4 -23.95 38.95 -22.20
CA ASN A 4 -24.59 37.74 -21.66
C ASN A 4 -23.59 36.70 -21.13
N LYS A 5 -22.26 36.88 -21.31
CA LYS A 5 -21.26 35.93 -20.82
C LYS A 5 -21.07 35.97 -19.30
N ASP A 6 -21.27 37.14 -18.67
CA ASP A 6 -20.99 37.29 -17.24
C ASP A 6 -22.09 36.75 -16.29
N LYS A 7 -23.31 36.46 -16.82
CA LYS A 7 -24.41 35.96 -15.98
C LYS A 7 -24.30 34.46 -15.61
N ASN A 8 -23.47 33.69 -16.27
CA ASN A 8 -23.35 32.25 -16.07
C ASN A 8 -22.15 31.88 -15.20
N ILE A 9 -21.27 32.85 -14.91
CA ILE A 9 -20.17 32.66 -13.98
C ILE A 9 -20.68 32.95 -12.58
N GLN A 10 -20.63 31.94 -11.69
CA GLN A 10 -21.09 32.05 -10.31
C GLN A 10 -19.94 31.72 -9.37
N ILE A 11 -19.93 32.36 -8.19
CA ILE A 11 -19.04 31.98 -7.11
C ILE A 11 -19.43 30.55 -6.70
N ARG A 12 -18.45 29.66 -6.67
CA ARG A 12 -18.66 28.28 -6.23
C ARG A 12 -18.07 28.02 -4.85
N PRO A 13 -18.56 27.03 -4.13
CA PRO A 13 -17.95 26.57 -2.88
C PRO A 13 -16.47 26.20 -3.07
N PRO A 14 -15.60 26.41 -2.05
CA PRO A 14 -14.26 25.85 -2.05
C PRO A 14 -14.31 24.34 -1.86
N VAL A 15 -13.40 23.64 -2.54
CA VAL A 15 -13.07 22.23 -2.32
C VAL A 15 -11.82 22.20 -1.46
N VAL A 16 -11.91 21.60 -0.27
CA VAL A 16 -10.87 21.62 0.76
C VAL A 16 -10.40 20.20 1.04
N VAL A 17 -9.13 19.89 0.82
CA VAL A 17 -8.55 18.59 1.16
C VAL A 17 -7.93 18.63 2.56
N VAL A 18 -8.14 17.57 3.33
CA VAL A 18 -7.54 17.39 4.67
C VAL A 18 -6.41 16.37 4.58
N LEU A 19 -5.19 16.82 4.84
CA LEU A 19 -3.96 16.05 4.71
C LEU A 19 -3.18 16.06 6.02
N GLY A 20 -2.34 15.03 6.23
CA GLY A 20 -1.49 14.91 7.43
C GLY A 20 -1.27 13.45 7.81
N HIS A 21 -0.48 13.24 8.86
CA HIS A 21 -0.09 11.92 9.34
C HIS A 21 -1.29 11.11 9.89
N VAL A 22 -1.14 9.78 9.95
CA VAL A 22 -2.04 8.90 10.73
C VAL A 22 -2.06 9.40 12.18
N ASP A 23 -3.18 9.27 12.85
CA ASP A 23 -3.38 9.66 14.26
C ASP A 23 -3.22 11.16 14.60
N HIS A 24 -2.93 12.05 13.63
CA HIS A 24 -2.96 13.51 13.86
C HIS A 24 -4.38 14.06 13.99
N GLY A 25 -5.42 13.22 13.79
CA GLY A 25 -6.81 13.57 14.05
C GLY A 25 -7.52 14.27 12.90
N LYS A 26 -7.17 13.94 11.63
CA LYS A 26 -7.85 14.45 10.42
C LYS A 26 -9.35 14.19 10.44
N SER A 27 -9.72 12.91 10.52
CA SER A 27 -11.13 12.47 10.52
C SER A 27 -11.86 12.99 11.77
N SER A 28 -11.20 13.01 12.94
CA SER A 28 -11.76 13.61 14.15
C SER A 28 -12.02 15.11 14.00
N LEU A 29 -11.15 15.83 13.28
CA LEU A 29 -11.34 17.25 12.96
C LEU A 29 -12.58 17.45 12.08
N LEU A 30 -12.74 16.62 11.04
CA LEU A 30 -13.91 16.65 10.16
C LEU A 30 -15.20 16.27 10.91
N GLU A 31 -15.15 15.30 11.82
CA GLU A 31 -16.28 14.96 12.68
C GLU A 31 -16.68 16.13 13.60
N ALA A 32 -15.68 16.84 14.15
CA ALA A 32 -15.92 18.01 15.00
C ALA A 32 -16.55 19.19 14.22
N ILE A 33 -16.19 19.34 12.94
CA ILE A 33 -16.77 20.34 12.02
C ILE A 33 -18.23 20.01 11.69
N LYS A 34 -18.56 18.74 11.49
CA LYS A 34 -19.81 18.32 10.84
C LYS A 34 -20.87 17.76 11.78
N ASP A 35 -20.56 17.51 13.06
CA ASP A 35 -21.42 16.77 14.02
C ASP A 35 -21.86 15.37 13.50
N PHE A 36 -21.09 14.76 12.61
CA PHE A 36 -21.36 13.44 11.99
C PHE A 36 -20.18 12.49 12.24
N LYS A 37 -20.47 11.28 12.70
CA LYS A 37 -19.43 10.28 13.02
C LYS A 37 -18.97 9.54 11.75
N ILE A 38 -17.77 9.84 11.28
CA ILE A 38 -17.14 9.20 10.12
C ILE A 38 -16.38 7.95 10.55
N THR A 39 -15.56 8.07 11.59
CA THR A 39 -14.65 6.99 12.05
C THR A 39 -15.37 5.77 12.60
N SER A 40 -16.59 5.93 13.13
CA SER A 40 -17.37 4.79 13.62
C SER A 40 -17.96 3.90 12.52
N MET A 41 -17.91 4.35 11.26
CA MET A 41 -18.43 3.61 10.12
C MET A 41 -17.33 2.83 9.38
N GLU A 42 -16.05 3.07 9.69
CA GLU A 42 -14.94 2.39 9.06
C GLU A 42 -14.28 1.32 9.96
N SER A 43 -13.91 0.19 9.36
CA SER A 43 -13.25 -0.91 10.07
C SER A 43 -11.90 -0.46 10.64
N GLY A 44 -11.66 -0.80 11.91
CA GLY A 44 -10.43 -0.40 12.60
C GLY A 44 -10.38 1.05 13.08
N GLY A 45 -11.43 1.86 12.87
CA GLY A 45 -11.49 3.26 13.31
C GLY A 45 -10.50 4.18 12.57
N ILE A 46 -10.02 3.78 11.40
CA ILE A 46 -9.10 4.55 10.55
C ILE A 46 -9.73 4.77 9.19
N THR A 47 -9.52 5.97 8.60
CA THR A 47 -9.98 6.27 7.26
C THR A 47 -9.15 5.49 6.23
N GLN A 48 -9.82 4.70 5.40
CA GLN A 48 -9.23 3.88 4.33
C GLN A 48 -9.79 4.22 2.94
N HIS A 49 -10.89 4.96 2.87
CA HIS A 49 -11.47 5.47 1.63
C HIS A 49 -11.30 6.98 1.52
N ILE A 50 -11.33 7.49 0.31
CA ILE A 50 -11.44 8.93 0.09
C ILE A 50 -12.92 9.33 0.21
N GLY A 51 -13.21 10.22 1.15
CA GLY A 51 -14.56 10.75 1.38
C GLY A 51 -14.70 12.17 0.88
N ALA A 52 -15.85 12.53 0.32
CA ALA A 52 -16.17 13.92 0.02
C ALA A 52 -17.49 14.33 0.68
N TYR A 53 -17.48 15.43 1.40
CA TYR A 53 -18.58 15.89 2.24
C TYR A 53 -18.84 17.37 1.99
N GLU A 54 -20.11 17.77 1.89
CA GLU A 54 -20.52 19.15 1.82
C GLU A 54 -21.08 19.58 3.17
N ILE A 55 -20.62 20.71 3.67
CA ILE A 55 -21.18 21.39 4.84
C ILE A 55 -21.66 22.79 4.50
N GLU A 56 -22.48 23.37 5.34
CA GLU A 56 -22.89 24.75 5.25
C GLU A 56 -22.48 25.52 6.51
N GLU A 57 -21.70 26.59 6.34
CA GLU A 57 -21.25 27.48 7.40
C GLU A 57 -21.65 28.92 7.07
N LYS A 58 -22.43 29.55 7.94
CA LYS A 58 -22.94 30.93 7.74
C LYS A 58 -23.59 31.16 6.37
N GLY A 59 -24.35 30.18 5.87
CA GLY A 59 -25.02 30.23 4.56
C GLY A 59 -24.10 30.01 3.36
N ARG A 60 -22.85 29.64 3.58
CA ARG A 60 -21.87 29.29 2.54
C ARG A 60 -21.53 27.79 2.60
N LYS A 61 -21.46 27.17 1.44
CA LYS A 61 -21.10 25.76 1.32
C LYS A 61 -19.58 25.59 1.24
N ILE A 62 -19.07 24.53 1.85
CA ILE A 62 -17.68 24.09 1.77
C ILE A 62 -17.70 22.59 1.50
N THR A 63 -16.94 22.13 0.51
CA THR A 63 -16.75 20.70 0.23
C THR A 63 -15.43 20.25 0.80
N PHE A 64 -15.47 19.29 1.71
CA PHE A 64 -14.28 18.66 2.27
C PHE A 64 -13.97 17.34 1.60
N ILE A 65 -12.68 17.06 1.37
CA ILE A 65 -12.15 15.77 0.95
C ILE A 65 -11.35 15.20 2.11
N ASP A 66 -11.82 14.10 2.69
CA ASP A 66 -11.07 13.31 3.68
C ASP A 66 -10.17 12.32 2.96
N THR A 67 -8.92 12.21 3.41
CA THR A 67 -7.95 11.30 2.82
C THR A 67 -7.30 10.41 3.87
N PRO A 68 -7.07 9.11 3.55
CA PRO A 68 -6.37 8.21 4.45
C PRO A 68 -4.94 8.71 4.75
N GLY A 69 -4.53 8.58 6.02
CA GLY A 69 -3.20 9.02 6.46
C GLY A 69 -2.06 8.05 6.17
N HIS A 70 -2.36 6.77 5.98
CA HIS A 70 -1.35 5.72 5.79
C HIS A 70 -0.57 5.87 4.48
N GLU A 71 0.73 5.53 4.48
CA GLU A 71 1.62 5.67 3.31
C GLU A 71 1.13 4.94 2.05
N ALA A 72 0.50 3.78 2.20
CA ALA A 72 -0.07 3.04 1.08
C ALA A 72 -1.12 3.84 0.26
N PHE A 73 -1.74 4.86 0.86
CA PHE A 73 -2.75 5.69 0.22
C PHE A 73 -2.19 7.01 -0.37
N SER A 74 -0.89 7.04 -0.71
CA SER A 74 -0.24 8.23 -1.30
C SER A 74 -0.94 8.73 -2.57
N ALA A 75 -1.41 7.81 -3.45
CA ALA A 75 -2.16 8.17 -4.65
C ALA A 75 -3.50 8.87 -4.33
N MET A 76 -4.20 8.43 -3.28
CA MET A 76 -5.44 9.08 -2.83
C MET A 76 -5.19 10.50 -2.31
N ARG A 77 -4.10 10.72 -1.54
CA ARG A 77 -3.70 12.05 -1.06
C ARG A 77 -3.32 12.99 -2.20
N ALA A 78 -2.54 12.50 -3.18
CA ALA A 78 -2.20 13.27 -4.38
C ALA A 78 -3.47 13.67 -5.14
N ARG A 79 -4.39 12.74 -5.38
CA ARG A 79 -5.67 13.00 -6.05
C ARG A 79 -6.52 14.01 -5.29
N GLY A 80 -6.61 13.87 -3.95
CA GLY A 80 -7.32 14.85 -3.12
C GLY A 80 -6.75 16.27 -3.29
N ALA A 81 -5.42 16.41 -3.32
CA ALA A 81 -4.77 17.70 -3.55
C ALA A 81 -5.00 18.25 -4.97
N ASP A 82 -4.96 17.37 -6.01
CA ASP A 82 -5.19 17.78 -7.41
C ASP A 82 -6.62 18.28 -7.68
N VAL A 83 -7.59 17.81 -6.89
CA VAL A 83 -9.01 18.23 -7.00
C VAL A 83 -9.30 19.46 -6.17
N ALA A 84 -8.59 19.67 -5.06
CA ALA A 84 -8.87 20.72 -4.10
C ALA A 84 -8.45 22.11 -4.58
N ASP A 85 -9.09 23.12 -3.97
CA ASP A 85 -8.72 24.53 -4.11
C ASP A 85 -7.85 24.99 -2.94
N ILE A 86 -8.05 24.40 -1.76
CA ILE A 86 -7.35 24.74 -0.51
C ILE A 86 -6.97 23.42 0.19
N ALA A 87 -5.79 23.38 0.82
CA ALA A 87 -5.38 22.26 1.64
C ALA A 87 -5.34 22.64 3.12
N ILE A 88 -5.82 21.75 3.99
CA ILE A 88 -5.59 21.80 5.43
C ILE A 88 -4.54 20.75 5.79
N LEU A 89 -3.38 21.22 6.24
CA LEU A 89 -2.33 20.36 6.79
C LEU A 89 -2.55 20.19 8.29
N VAL A 90 -3.03 19.02 8.70
CA VAL A 90 -3.27 18.69 10.11
C VAL A 90 -2.02 18.11 10.75
N VAL A 91 -1.53 18.75 11.80
CA VAL A 91 -0.36 18.28 12.58
C VAL A 91 -0.75 18.23 14.05
N ALA A 92 -0.44 17.12 14.72
CA ALA A 92 -0.70 17.01 16.16
C ALA A 92 0.28 17.86 16.96
N GLY A 93 -0.22 18.67 17.89
CA GLY A 93 0.59 19.58 18.71
C GLY A 93 1.48 18.89 19.74
N ASP A 94 1.19 17.63 20.06
CA ASP A 94 1.90 16.79 21.04
C ASP A 94 2.94 15.85 20.41
N GLU A 95 3.04 15.83 19.08
CA GLU A 95 3.97 14.96 18.35
C GLU A 95 4.97 15.81 17.52
N ALA A 96 5.91 15.17 16.83
CA ALA A 96 6.80 15.82 15.88
C ALA A 96 6.21 15.81 14.46
N VAL A 97 6.84 16.54 13.53
CA VAL A 97 6.51 16.47 12.11
C VAL A 97 6.95 15.12 11.54
N MET A 98 5.98 14.28 11.24
CA MET A 98 6.17 12.89 10.82
C MET A 98 6.44 12.76 9.30
N PRO A 99 6.99 11.62 8.81
CA PRO A 99 7.29 11.43 7.39
C PRO A 99 6.10 11.67 6.45
N GLN A 100 4.91 11.22 6.83
CA GLN A 100 3.70 11.42 6.03
C GLN A 100 3.22 12.89 6.01
N THR A 101 3.58 13.68 7.02
CA THR A 101 3.38 15.14 6.99
C THR A 101 4.27 15.78 5.93
N LYS A 102 5.51 15.32 5.80
CA LYS A 102 6.45 15.79 4.75
C LYS A 102 5.93 15.45 3.35
N GLU A 103 5.42 14.24 3.19
CA GLU A 103 4.78 13.79 1.95
C GLU A 103 3.57 14.65 1.60
N ALA A 104 2.68 14.91 2.58
CA ALA A 104 1.51 15.77 2.41
C ALA A 104 1.90 17.18 1.96
N VAL A 105 2.91 17.79 2.55
CA VAL A 105 3.47 19.08 2.11
C VAL A 105 3.95 18.98 0.66
N GLY A 106 4.60 17.88 0.27
CA GLY A 106 5.03 17.64 -1.11
C GLY A 106 3.86 17.63 -2.10
N HIS A 107 2.76 16.94 -1.77
CA HIS A 107 1.55 16.91 -2.60
C HIS A 107 0.91 18.30 -2.73
N ILE A 108 0.78 19.05 -1.63
CA ILE A 108 0.22 20.40 -1.65
C ILE A 108 1.06 21.34 -2.52
N LYS A 109 2.39 21.33 -2.34
CA LYS A 109 3.30 22.16 -3.15
C LYS A 109 3.24 21.79 -4.63
N LYS A 110 3.15 20.49 -4.95
CA LYS A 110 3.02 20.00 -6.34
C LYS A 110 1.71 20.42 -6.98
N ALA A 111 0.61 20.38 -6.23
CA ALA A 111 -0.72 20.85 -6.68
C ALA A 111 -0.78 22.37 -6.83
N GLY A 112 0.11 23.11 -6.19
CA GLY A 112 0.17 24.58 -6.26
C GLY A 112 -0.99 25.29 -5.57
N ILE A 113 -1.67 24.62 -4.62
CA ILE A 113 -2.83 25.17 -3.91
C ILE A 113 -2.43 25.83 -2.59
N PRO A 114 -3.15 26.87 -2.13
CA PRO A 114 -2.94 27.47 -0.83
C PRO A 114 -3.16 26.47 0.31
N MET A 115 -2.44 26.66 1.43
CA MET A 115 -2.41 25.76 2.57
C MET A 115 -2.77 26.52 3.85
N ILE A 116 -3.54 25.86 4.72
CA ILE A 116 -3.76 26.24 6.12
C ILE A 116 -3.11 25.16 6.99
N VAL A 117 -2.32 25.55 7.99
CA VAL A 117 -1.79 24.63 8.99
C VAL A 117 -2.76 24.58 10.18
N ALA A 118 -3.36 23.40 10.43
CA ALA A 118 -4.18 23.15 11.60
C ALA A 118 -3.37 22.34 12.64
N ILE A 119 -2.94 23.00 13.72
CA ILE A 119 -2.20 22.34 14.81
C ILE A 119 -3.25 21.79 15.79
N ASN A 120 -3.49 20.46 15.70
CA ASN A 120 -4.55 19.79 16.43
C ASN A 120 -4.05 19.24 17.79
N LYS A 121 -4.99 18.76 18.62
CA LYS A 121 -4.76 18.20 19.96
C LYS A 121 -4.17 19.20 20.97
N ILE A 122 -4.48 20.49 20.82
CA ILE A 122 -4.02 21.53 21.75
C ILE A 122 -4.61 21.41 23.17
N ASP A 123 -5.60 20.54 23.35
CA ASP A 123 -6.17 20.19 24.65
C ASP A 123 -5.21 19.31 25.50
N LYS A 124 -4.20 18.71 24.89
CA LYS A 124 -3.22 17.91 25.60
C LYS A 124 -2.18 18.77 26.30
N PRO A 125 -1.80 18.47 27.56
CA PRO A 125 -0.80 19.25 28.30
C PRO A 125 0.61 19.18 27.69
N THR A 126 0.86 18.17 26.84
CA THR A 126 2.14 18.00 26.11
C THR A 126 2.19 18.75 24.78
N ALA A 127 1.08 19.41 24.38
CA ALA A 127 1.03 20.15 23.14
C ALA A 127 1.99 21.36 23.14
N ASN A 128 2.79 21.48 22.08
CA ASN A 128 3.74 22.58 21.88
C ASN A 128 3.64 23.12 20.45
N PRO A 129 2.68 24.00 20.15
CA PRO A 129 2.49 24.57 18.83
C PRO A 129 3.75 25.25 18.27
N GLU A 130 4.50 25.96 19.11
CA GLU A 130 5.70 26.68 18.67
C GLU A 130 6.83 25.71 18.21
N LYS A 131 6.92 24.52 18.81
CA LYS A 131 7.83 23.47 18.32
C LYS A 131 7.42 23.03 16.93
N ILE A 132 6.12 22.75 16.70
CA ILE A 132 5.59 22.30 15.41
C ILE A 132 5.83 23.36 14.32
N LYS A 133 5.57 24.62 14.60
CA LYS A 133 5.82 25.73 13.67
C LYS A 133 7.29 25.80 13.24
N ARG A 134 8.25 25.61 14.18
CA ARG A 134 9.68 25.54 13.87
C ARG A 134 10.07 24.33 13.01
N GLU A 135 9.51 23.16 13.29
CA GLU A 135 9.76 21.96 12.48
C GLU A 135 9.19 22.10 11.06
N LEU A 136 8.01 22.70 10.90
CA LEU A 136 7.40 23.00 9.60
C LEU A 136 8.23 24.02 8.81
N ALA A 137 8.84 25.01 9.48
CA ALA A 137 9.75 25.95 8.83
C ALA A 137 10.96 25.24 8.19
N GLY A 138 11.43 24.14 8.77
CA GLY A 138 12.45 23.26 8.19
C GLY A 138 12.01 22.53 6.89
N LEU A 139 10.72 22.56 6.56
CA LEU A 139 10.13 22.04 5.32
C LEU A 139 9.69 23.16 4.35
N ASP A 140 10.17 24.38 4.53
CA ASP A 140 9.73 25.59 3.80
C ASP A 140 8.21 25.85 3.93
N VAL A 141 7.62 25.51 5.07
CA VAL A 141 6.26 25.84 5.46
C VAL A 141 6.34 26.93 6.52
N LEU A 142 6.50 28.18 6.07
CA LEU A 142 6.63 29.34 6.94
C LEU A 142 5.25 29.91 7.28
N VAL A 143 4.84 29.75 8.53
CA VAL A 143 3.57 30.27 9.04
C VAL A 143 3.64 31.77 9.35
N GLU A 144 2.49 32.46 9.39
CA GLU A 144 2.40 33.91 9.59
C GLU A 144 3.13 34.38 10.87
N SER A 145 3.00 33.63 11.99
CA SER A 145 3.69 33.94 13.23
C SER A 145 5.22 33.84 13.15
N MET A 146 5.77 33.28 12.07
CA MET A 146 7.20 33.17 11.77
C MET A 146 7.61 33.97 10.52
N ALA A 147 6.93 35.08 10.28
CA ALA A 147 7.13 35.97 9.13
C ALA A 147 6.89 35.28 7.76
N GLY A 148 6.11 34.20 7.72
CA GLY A 148 5.66 33.56 6.51
C GLY A 148 4.32 34.08 6.00
N LYS A 149 3.72 33.34 5.03
CA LYS A 149 2.42 33.69 4.41
C LYS A 149 1.35 32.62 4.66
N ILE A 150 1.70 31.55 5.35
CA ILE A 150 0.78 30.40 5.54
C ILE A 150 0.04 30.59 6.85
N PRO A 151 -1.29 30.69 6.84
CA PRO A 151 -2.07 30.80 8.07
C PRO A 151 -1.92 29.54 8.93
N SER A 152 -1.84 29.70 10.24
CA SER A 152 -1.79 28.60 11.20
C SER A 152 -2.82 28.80 12.29
N ILE A 153 -3.62 27.75 12.55
CA ILE A 153 -4.69 27.79 13.55
C ILE A 153 -4.49 26.63 14.51
N GLU A 154 -4.58 26.95 15.79
CA GLU A 154 -4.49 25.99 16.88
C GLU A 154 -5.90 25.45 17.17
N VAL A 155 -6.08 24.13 17.00
CA VAL A 155 -7.40 23.49 17.09
C VAL A 155 -7.40 22.30 18.05
N SER A 156 -8.56 22.01 18.59
CA SER A 156 -8.83 20.75 19.26
C SER A 156 -10.12 20.14 18.73
N ALA A 157 -10.01 19.05 17.99
CA ALA A 157 -11.17 18.30 17.54
C ALA A 157 -12.04 17.81 18.71
N LYS A 158 -11.40 17.50 19.86
CA LYS A 158 -12.07 17.00 21.06
C LYS A 158 -12.92 18.07 21.76
N THR A 159 -12.39 19.29 21.91
CA THR A 159 -13.07 20.39 22.62
C THR A 159 -13.76 21.38 21.69
N LYS A 160 -13.63 21.18 20.38
CA LYS A 160 -14.11 22.07 19.30
C LYS A 160 -13.48 23.47 19.32
N LYS A 161 -12.40 23.70 20.10
CA LYS A 161 -11.68 24.97 20.14
C LYS A 161 -10.98 25.22 18.81
N GLY A 162 -11.03 26.45 18.27
CA GLY A 162 -10.37 26.86 17.03
C GLY A 162 -11.10 26.39 15.75
N ILE A 163 -12.19 25.61 15.84
CA ILE A 163 -12.95 25.14 14.67
C ILE A 163 -13.64 26.30 13.92
N PRO A 164 -14.37 27.21 14.61
CA PRO A 164 -14.96 28.35 13.92
C PRO A 164 -13.94 29.22 13.21
N GLU A 165 -12.78 29.48 13.83
CA GLU A 165 -11.68 30.25 13.26
C GLU A 165 -11.08 29.56 12.03
N LEU A 166 -10.98 28.22 12.05
CA LEU A 166 -10.54 27.43 10.89
C LEU A 166 -11.51 27.58 9.72
N LEU A 167 -12.81 27.48 9.95
CA LEU A 167 -13.84 27.64 8.92
C LEU A 167 -13.87 29.06 8.34
N GLU A 168 -13.71 30.07 9.18
CA GLU A 168 -13.60 31.48 8.72
C GLU A 168 -12.36 31.69 7.84
N MET A 169 -11.21 31.09 8.21
CA MET A 169 -9.99 31.20 7.42
C MET A 169 -10.13 30.51 6.07
N ILE A 170 -10.80 29.34 6.00
CA ILE A 170 -11.11 28.67 4.73
C ILE A 170 -11.94 29.59 3.82
N LEU A 171 -12.99 30.19 4.35
CA LEU A 171 -13.86 31.10 3.58
C LEU A 171 -13.12 32.35 3.12
N LEU A 172 -12.23 32.90 3.95
CA LEU A 172 -11.40 34.06 3.60
C LEU A 172 -10.43 33.73 2.46
N LEU A 173 -9.73 32.62 2.53
CA LEU A 173 -8.85 32.15 1.43
C LEU A 173 -9.64 31.89 0.15
N ALA A 174 -10.82 31.26 0.24
CA ALA A 174 -11.69 31.04 -0.90
C ALA A 174 -12.10 32.34 -1.61
N GLU A 175 -12.35 33.42 -0.85
CA GLU A 175 -12.62 34.75 -1.40
C GLU A 175 -11.39 35.34 -2.10
N MET A 176 -10.20 35.17 -1.53
CA MET A 176 -8.95 35.67 -2.13
C MET A 176 -8.64 34.96 -3.45
N GLU A 177 -8.94 33.65 -3.54
CA GLU A 177 -8.74 32.86 -4.75
C GLU A 177 -9.81 33.10 -5.83
N ASN A 178 -10.87 33.86 -5.56
CA ASN A 178 -11.97 34.18 -6.50
C ASN A 178 -12.55 32.95 -7.19
N LEU A 179 -12.89 31.91 -6.41
CA LEU A 179 -13.36 30.63 -6.90
C LEU A 179 -14.69 30.76 -7.64
N THR A 180 -14.66 30.59 -8.95
CA THR A 180 -15.84 30.69 -9.83
C THR A 180 -16.07 29.42 -10.62
N GLY A 181 -17.32 29.21 -11.03
CA GLY A 181 -17.71 28.10 -11.93
C GLY A 181 -18.66 28.63 -13.01
N ASP A 182 -18.41 28.21 -14.25
CA ASP A 182 -19.28 28.54 -15.38
C ASP A 182 -20.33 27.42 -15.54
N ILE A 183 -21.56 27.73 -15.14
CA ILE A 183 -22.68 26.78 -15.21
C ILE A 183 -23.28 26.62 -16.60
N SER A 184 -22.84 27.36 -17.61
CA SER A 184 -23.30 27.22 -19.00
C SER A 184 -22.52 26.19 -19.78
N LYS A 185 -21.36 25.76 -19.29
CA LYS A 185 -20.55 24.73 -19.91
C LYS A 185 -21.11 23.33 -19.65
N PRO A 186 -20.74 22.35 -20.49
CA PRO A 186 -20.97 20.94 -20.18
C PRO A 186 -20.31 20.59 -18.83
N GLY A 187 -20.95 19.72 -18.08
CA GLY A 187 -20.46 19.26 -16.81
C GLY A 187 -19.09 18.58 -16.94
N LYS A 188 -18.14 18.97 -16.07
CA LYS A 188 -16.78 18.44 -16.05
C LYS A 188 -16.35 18.23 -14.60
N GLY A 189 -15.93 17.02 -14.26
CA GLY A 189 -15.53 16.64 -12.91
C GLY A 189 -14.43 15.60 -12.88
N LEU A 190 -13.91 15.30 -11.69
CA LEU A 190 -12.88 14.28 -11.49
C LEU A 190 -13.43 13.12 -10.67
N VAL A 191 -13.13 11.88 -11.08
CA VAL A 191 -13.46 10.67 -10.33
C VAL A 191 -12.54 10.59 -9.11
N ILE A 192 -13.12 10.68 -7.93
CA ILE A 192 -12.39 10.51 -6.67
C ILE A 192 -12.42 9.06 -6.18
N GLU A 193 -13.54 8.36 -6.42
CA GLU A 193 -13.72 6.96 -6.07
C GLU A 193 -14.66 6.26 -7.05
N SER A 194 -14.50 4.96 -7.26
CA SER A 194 -15.38 4.16 -8.11
C SER A 194 -15.38 2.69 -7.71
N TYR A 195 -16.52 2.05 -7.90
CA TYR A 195 -16.74 0.66 -7.51
C TYR A 195 -17.87 0.01 -8.30
N LEU A 196 -17.98 -1.31 -8.16
CA LEU A 196 -19.07 -2.10 -8.73
C LEU A 196 -20.08 -2.45 -7.63
N ASP A 197 -21.26 -1.84 -7.67
CA ASP A 197 -22.36 -2.16 -6.76
C ASP A 197 -23.23 -3.29 -7.36
N HIS A 198 -23.65 -4.23 -6.52
CA HIS A 198 -24.43 -5.40 -6.97
C HIS A 198 -25.81 -5.05 -7.51
N GLN A 199 -26.43 -3.98 -7.02
CA GLN A 199 -27.78 -3.57 -7.40
C GLN A 199 -27.78 -2.43 -8.41
N ARG A 200 -26.85 -1.48 -8.24
CA ARG A 200 -26.77 -0.24 -9.02
C ARG A 200 -25.81 -0.34 -10.22
N GLY A 201 -24.99 -1.41 -10.27
CA GLY A 201 -23.95 -1.57 -11.28
C GLY A 201 -22.72 -0.68 -11.03
N PRO A 202 -22.02 -0.24 -12.09
CA PRO A 202 -20.88 0.68 -11.95
C PRO A 202 -21.29 2.03 -11.37
N VAL A 203 -20.61 2.43 -10.29
CA VAL A 203 -20.84 3.67 -9.56
C VAL A 203 -19.54 4.45 -9.48
N ALA A 204 -19.63 5.78 -9.62
CA ALA A 204 -18.48 6.67 -9.45
C ALA A 204 -18.87 7.88 -8.62
N THR A 205 -18.03 8.23 -7.65
CA THR A 205 -18.10 9.49 -6.93
C THR A 205 -17.18 10.51 -7.61
N ILE A 206 -17.74 11.63 -8.01
CA ILE A 206 -17.00 12.72 -8.67
C ILE A 206 -17.11 14.00 -7.86
N ILE A 207 -16.14 14.89 -8.05
CA ILE A 207 -16.30 16.32 -7.70
C ILE A 207 -16.41 17.10 -8.99
N LEU A 208 -17.54 17.79 -9.18
CA LEU A 208 -17.78 18.61 -10.36
C LEU A 208 -16.96 19.89 -10.25
N ARG A 209 -16.21 20.23 -11.29
CA ARG A 209 -15.39 21.46 -11.35
C ARG A 209 -16.06 22.59 -12.12
N GLU A 210 -16.68 22.25 -13.23
CA GLU A 210 -17.35 23.20 -14.14
C GLU A 210 -18.67 22.62 -14.62
N GLY A 211 -19.55 23.49 -15.08
CA GLY A 211 -20.80 23.12 -15.71
C GLY A 211 -21.84 22.55 -14.75
N ILE A 212 -22.82 21.88 -15.31
CA ILE A 212 -23.89 21.18 -14.58
C ILE A 212 -23.96 19.77 -15.09
N LEU A 213 -24.13 18.82 -14.18
CA LEU A 213 -24.43 17.42 -14.48
C LEU A 213 -25.87 17.11 -14.06
N LYS A 214 -26.65 16.47 -14.95
CA LYS A 214 -28.07 16.15 -14.73
C LYS A 214 -28.33 14.68 -14.95
N VAL A 215 -29.40 14.18 -14.34
CA VAL A 215 -29.94 12.85 -14.70
C VAL A 215 -30.38 12.87 -16.17
N GLY A 216 -29.96 11.85 -16.91
CA GLY A 216 -30.21 11.70 -18.35
C GLY A 216 -29.04 12.12 -19.24
N ASP A 217 -28.07 12.89 -18.73
CA ASP A 217 -26.89 13.29 -19.48
C ASP A 217 -26.06 12.06 -19.91
N VAL A 218 -25.34 12.19 -21.02
CA VAL A 218 -24.33 11.22 -21.43
C VAL A 218 -23.01 11.65 -20.83
N VAL A 219 -22.34 10.75 -20.12
CA VAL A 219 -21.05 10.99 -19.49
C VAL A 219 -20.00 10.04 -20.03
N GLY A 220 -18.78 10.51 -20.15
CA GLY A 220 -17.64 9.73 -20.58
C GLY A 220 -16.37 10.13 -19.86
N SER A 221 -15.49 9.15 -19.68
CA SER A 221 -14.10 9.30 -19.24
C SER A 221 -13.20 8.57 -20.21
N SER A 222 -11.88 8.53 -19.96
CA SER A 222 -10.96 7.78 -20.81
C SER A 222 -11.14 6.25 -20.74
N SER A 223 -11.83 5.71 -19.72
CA SER A 223 -12.00 4.26 -19.50
C SER A 223 -13.44 3.77 -19.46
N ALA A 224 -14.40 4.68 -19.33
CA ALA A 224 -15.80 4.32 -19.18
C ALA A 224 -16.74 5.42 -19.71
N MET A 225 -17.89 5.01 -20.22
CA MET A 225 -18.98 5.91 -20.61
C MET A 225 -20.31 5.39 -20.09
N GLY A 226 -21.36 6.18 -20.23
CA GLY A 226 -22.72 5.76 -19.92
C GLY A 226 -23.69 6.91 -19.91
N ARG A 227 -24.96 6.58 -19.65
CA ARG A 227 -26.01 7.54 -19.43
C ARG A 227 -26.34 7.63 -17.95
N VAL A 228 -26.35 8.82 -17.39
CA VAL A 228 -26.68 9.06 -15.99
C VAL A 228 -28.12 8.59 -15.71
N LYS A 229 -28.27 7.43 -15.09
CA LYS A 229 -29.56 6.88 -14.66
C LYS A 229 -30.01 7.45 -13.32
N GLY A 230 -29.04 7.81 -12.47
CA GLY A 230 -29.27 8.40 -11.16
C GLY A 230 -28.10 9.24 -10.72
N LEU A 231 -28.40 10.29 -9.96
CA LEU A 231 -27.43 11.10 -9.23
C LEU A 231 -27.82 11.09 -7.76
N GLU A 232 -26.83 10.92 -6.89
CA GLU A 232 -26.99 11.02 -5.45
C GLU A 232 -25.99 12.01 -4.89
N ASN A 233 -26.33 12.65 -3.77
CA ASN A 233 -25.36 13.44 -3.01
C ASN A 233 -24.49 12.52 -2.13
N PHE A 234 -23.54 13.08 -1.38
CA PHE A 234 -22.65 12.33 -0.48
C PHE A 234 -23.39 11.54 0.63
N GLN A 235 -24.66 11.81 0.90
CA GLN A 235 -25.51 11.09 1.86
C GLN A 235 -26.31 9.93 1.21
N GLY A 236 -26.14 9.71 -0.10
CA GLY A 236 -26.94 8.73 -0.84
C GLY A 236 -28.36 9.20 -1.17
N ILE A 237 -28.64 10.50 -1.00
CA ILE A 237 -29.95 11.08 -1.32
C ILE A 237 -29.98 11.43 -2.81
N ALA A 238 -31.02 10.97 -3.52
CA ALA A 238 -31.21 11.27 -4.92
C ALA A 238 -31.35 12.75 -5.21
N ILE A 239 -30.60 13.24 -6.18
CA ILE A 239 -30.62 14.62 -6.66
C ILE A 239 -30.88 14.67 -8.16
N LYS A 240 -31.45 15.78 -8.66
CA LYS A 240 -31.71 15.95 -10.10
C LYS A 240 -30.53 16.53 -10.87
N LYS A 241 -29.68 17.28 -10.20
CA LYS A 241 -28.51 17.94 -10.78
C LYS A 241 -27.39 18.11 -9.75
N ALA A 242 -26.16 18.08 -10.22
CA ALA A 242 -24.95 18.47 -9.46
C ALA A 242 -24.40 19.78 -10.01
N LEU A 243 -23.89 20.63 -9.13
CA LEU A 243 -23.30 21.95 -9.40
C LEU A 243 -21.78 21.92 -9.17
N PRO A 244 -21.03 22.92 -9.65
CA PRO A 244 -19.59 23.01 -9.41
C PRO A 244 -19.23 22.95 -7.90
N ALA A 245 -18.16 22.28 -7.58
CA ALA A 245 -17.65 21.92 -6.25
C ALA A 245 -18.50 20.90 -5.48
N MET A 246 -19.63 20.46 -6.00
CA MET A 246 -20.51 19.51 -5.34
C MET A 246 -19.97 18.07 -5.54
N PRO A 247 -19.82 17.27 -4.48
CA PRO A 247 -19.59 15.83 -4.60
C PRO A 247 -20.88 15.15 -5.08
N ALA A 248 -20.79 14.35 -6.12
CA ALA A 248 -21.93 13.64 -6.70
C ALA A 248 -21.58 12.19 -6.99
N ILE A 249 -22.51 11.29 -6.65
CA ILE A 249 -22.44 9.88 -6.97
C ILE A 249 -23.22 9.65 -8.26
N ILE A 250 -22.53 9.17 -9.29
CA ILE A 250 -23.11 8.87 -10.62
C ILE A 250 -23.40 7.39 -10.70
N ILE A 251 -24.64 7.07 -11.10
CA ILE A 251 -25.10 5.70 -11.40
C ILE A 251 -25.46 5.67 -12.88
N GLY A 252 -24.93 4.68 -13.62
CA GLY A 252 -25.31 4.49 -15.03
C GLY A 252 -24.15 4.40 -16.00
N PHE A 253 -22.91 4.33 -15.54
CA PHE A 253 -21.78 3.91 -16.37
C PHE A 253 -21.96 2.47 -16.86
N GLU A 254 -21.38 2.15 -18.01
CA GLU A 254 -21.36 0.78 -18.57
C GLU A 254 -20.27 -0.07 -17.94
N SER A 255 -19.17 0.55 -17.55
CA SER A 255 -18.04 -0.04 -16.80
C SER A 255 -17.60 0.86 -15.69
N VAL A 256 -16.86 0.34 -14.70
CA VAL A 256 -16.32 1.14 -13.59
C VAL A 256 -15.24 2.08 -14.12
N PRO A 257 -15.39 3.42 -14.08
CA PRO A 257 -14.37 4.35 -14.52
C PRO A 257 -13.16 4.28 -13.60
N SER A 258 -11.97 4.53 -14.16
CA SER A 258 -10.75 4.58 -13.34
C SER A 258 -10.76 5.81 -12.44
N VAL A 259 -10.24 5.67 -11.23
CA VAL A 259 -10.10 6.79 -10.31
C VAL A 259 -9.05 7.79 -10.82
N GLY A 260 -9.28 9.09 -10.57
CA GLY A 260 -8.44 10.17 -11.10
C GLY A 260 -8.68 10.53 -12.56
N GLU A 261 -9.63 9.88 -13.25
CA GLU A 261 -10.02 10.28 -14.60
C GLU A 261 -10.98 11.47 -14.57
N GLU A 262 -10.89 12.27 -15.60
CA GLU A 262 -11.82 13.35 -15.87
C GLU A 262 -13.08 12.81 -16.50
N VAL A 263 -14.24 13.12 -15.94
CA VAL A 263 -15.57 12.82 -16.49
C VAL A 263 -16.11 14.10 -17.12
N LYS A 264 -16.61 13.98 -18.35
CA LYS A 264 -17.25 15.07 -19.11
C LYS A 264 -18.65 14.68 -19.52
N VAL A 265 -19.51 15.69 -19.66
CA VAL A 265 -20.83 15.54 -20.26
C VAL A 265 -20.70 15.74 -21.77
N PHE A 266 -21.32 14.87 -22.56
CA PHE A 266 -21.37 14.89 -24.02
C PHE A 266 -22.79 15.05 -24.51
N ASP A 267 -22.95 15.58 -25.72
CA ASP A 267 -24.29 15.74 -26.34
C ASP A 267 -24.88 14.40 -26.75
N ASN A 268 -24.04 13.45 -27.14
CA ASN A 268 -24.46 12.11 -27.57
C ASN A 268 -23.44 11.02 -27.21
N ILE A 269 -23.86 9.75 -27.33
CA ILE A 269 -23.04 8.57 -27.00
C ILE A 269 -21.86 8.44 -27.96
N ASP A 270 -22.04 8.73 -29.26
CA ASP A 270 -20.97 8.57 -30.27
C ASP A 270 -19.77 9.50 -30.03
N GLU A 271 -20.00 10.65 -29.41
CA GLU A 271 -18.93 11.56 -28.99
C GLU A 271 -18.22 11.02 -27.74
N ALA A 272 -18.95 10.48 -26.78
CA ALA A 272 -18.35 9.86 -25.60
C ALA A 272 -17.49 8.63 -25.98
N GLU A 273 -17.91 7.82 -26.94
CA GLU A 273 -17.13 6.67 -27.43
C GLU A 273 -15.75 7.07 -27.97
N LYS A 274 -15.66 8.21 -28.66
CA LYS A 274 -14.37 8.71 -29.21
C LYS A 274 -13.37 9.13 -28.12
N GLU A 275 -13.83 9.45 -26.94
CA GLU A 275 -12.98 9.79 -25.79
C GLU A 275 -12.37 8.57 -25.12
N ILE A 276 -13.00 7.39 -25.27
CA ILE A 276 -12.53 6.13 -24.68
C ILE A 276 -11.22 5.73 -25.37
N LYS A 277 -10.14 5.87 -24.65
CA LYS A 277 -8.84 5.32 -25.04
C LYS A 277 -8.78 3.90 -24.50
N GLU A 278 -8.52 2.92 -25.36
CA GLU A 278 -8.21 1.57 -24.91
C GLU A 278 -6.98 1.61 -23.99
N LYS A 279 -7.19 1.89 -22.72
CA LYS A 279 -6.21 1.61 -21.68
C LYS A 279 -6.20 0.11 -21.48
N LYS A 280 -5.29 -0.59 -22.14
CA LYS A 280 -4.86 -1.90 -21.67
C LYS A 280 -4.46 -1.70 -20.20
N ARG A 281 -5.30 -2.17 -19.29
CA ARG A 281 -4.91 -2.29 -17.87
C ARG A 281 -3.63 -3.13 -17.90
N THR A 282 -2.53 -2.52 -17.60
CA THR A 282 -1.26 -3.21 -17.42
C THR A 282 -1.45 -4.04 -16.15
N VAL A 283 -1.90 -5.28 -16.34
CA VAL A 283 -1.73 -6.31 -15.31
C VAL A 283 -0.25 -6.28 -14.98
N PHE A 284 0.10 -6.23 -13.71
CA PHE A 284 1.48 -6.21 -13.23
C PHE A 284 2.25 -7.42 -13.79
N GLN A 285 2.71 -7.30 -15.03
CA GLN A 285 3.77 -8.13 -15.58
C GLN A 285 5.08 -7.42 -15.25
N GLN A 286 5.66 -7.76 -14.13
CA GLN A 286 7.09 -7.52 -13.99
C GLN A 286 7.78 -8.39 -15.02
N ASP A 287 8.58 -7.77 -15.88
CA ASP A 287 9.45 -8.46 -16.85
C ASP A 287 10.30 -9.49 -16.11
N GLY A 288 9.78 -10.70 -16.06
CA GLY A 288 10.36 -11.83 -15.35
C GLY A 288 11.34 -12.58 -16.22
N SER A 289 12.52 -12.05 -16.45
CA SER A 289 13.64 -12.78 -17.01
C SER A 289 14.61 -13.24 -15.91
N SER A 290 14.16 -14.17 -15.06
CA SER A 290 15.08 -15.02 -14.31
C SER A 290 14.42 -16.39 -14.11
N GLN A 291 14.94 -17.38 -14.78
CA GLN A 291 14.41 -18.76 -14.90
C GLN A 291 14.34 -19.55 -13.57
N ASP A 292 14.81 -19.00 -12.43
CA ASP A 292 14.90 -19.72 -11.17
C ASP A 292 14.03 -19.16 -10.01
N LYS A 293 13.26 -18.10 -10.23
CA LYS A 293 12.43 -17.53 -9.15
C LYS A 293 11.09 -18.23 -9.02
N LYS A 294 10.73 -18.59 -7.78
CA LYS A 294 9.37 -19.05 -7.48
C LYS A 294 8.38 -17.91 -7.68
N VAL A 295 7.19 -18.21 -8.21
CA VAL A 295 6.14 -17.23 -8.47
C VAL A 295 4.99 -17.44 -7.47
N LEU A 296 4.52 -16.38 -6.85
CA LEU A 296 3.29 -16.31 -6.08
C LEU A 296 2.21 -15.65 -6.93
N ASN A 297 1.30 -16.45 -7.48
CA ASN A 297 0.16 -15.94 -8.22
C ASN A 297 -0.92 -15.44 -7.26
N LEU A 298 -1.43 -14.23 -7.50
CA LEU A 298 -2.49 -13.59 -6.73
C LEU A 298 -3.64 -13.15 -7.63
N ILE A 299 -4.84 -13.21 -7.08
CA ILE A 299 -6.04 -12.54 -7.57
C ILE A 299 -6.46 -11.55 -6.50
N LEU A 300 -6.61 -10.29 -6.87
CA LEU A 300 -6.99 -9.21 -5.96
C LEU A 300 -8.45 -8.81 -6.22
N LYS A 301 -9.25 -8.81 -5.15
CA LYS A 301 -10.62 -8.32 -5.17
C LYS A 301 -10.77 -7.27 -4.09
N VAL A 302 -11.30 -6.11 -4.46
CA VAL A 302 -11.41 -4.94 -3.57
C VAL A 302 -12.81 -4.35 -3.61
N ASP A 303 -13.19 -3.65 -2.55
CA ASP A 303 -14.45 -2.92 -2.49
C ASP A 303 -14.48 -1.75 -3.49
N VAL A 304 -13.43 -0.92 -3.51
CA VAL A 304 -13.31 0.25 -4.39
C VAL A 304 -11.96 0.27 -5.13
N LEU A 305 -11.89 0.92 -6.30
CA LEU A 305 -10.65 0.97 -7.09
C LEU A 305 -9.53 1.73 -6.40
N GLY A 306 -9.83 2.67 -5.53
CA GLY A 306 -8.83 3.35 -4.70
C GLY A 306 -8.08 2.39 -3.76
N SER A 307 -8.80 1.43 -3.17
CA SER A 307 -8.18 0.36 -2.35
C SER A 307 -7.22 -0.50 -3.15
N LEU A 308 -7.51 -0.74 -4.44
CA LEU A 308 -6.62 -1.49 -5.33
C LEU A 308 -5.27 -0.78 -5.52
N GLU A 309 -5.30 0.53 -5.79
CA GLU A 309 -4.07 1.33 -5.90
C GLU A 309 -3.20 1.25 -4.63
N ALA A 310 -3.84 1.29 -3.46
CA ALA A 310 -3.14 1.16 -2.18
C ALA A 310 -2.49 -0.22 -2.01
N ILE A 311 -3.20 -1.29 -2.36
CA ILE A 311 -2.65 -2.65 -2.31
C ILE A 311 -1.49 -2.79 -3.29
N GLU A 312 -1.58 -2.23 -4.48
CA GLU A 312 -0.49 -2.23 -5.46
C GLU A 312 0.77 -1.54 -4.92
N GLN A 313 0.63 -0.44 -4.18
CA GLN A 313 1.77 0.22 -3.53
C GLN A 313 2.38 -0.69 -2.44
N VAL A 314 1.56 -1.34 -1.63
CA VAL A 314 2.03 -2.32 -0.64
C VAL A 314 2.82 -3.45 -1.33
N LEU A 315 2.31 -4.00 -2.43
CA LEU A 315 3.00 -5.08 -3.16
C LEU A 315 4.35 -4.65 -3.73
N LYS A 316 4.50 -3.38 -4.15
CA LYS A 316 5.77 -2.83 -4.65
C LYS A 316 6.85 -2.71 -3.57
N ILE A 317 6.44 -2.43 -2.32
CA ILE A 317 7.37 -2.24 -1.18
C ILE A 317 7.83 -3.60 -0.63
N LEU A 318 7.04 -4.67 -0.82
CA LEU A 318 7.40 -6.00 -0.32
C LEU A 318 8.67 -6.54 -1.00
N PRO A 319 9.59 -7.18 -0.23
CA PRO A 319 10.81 -7.74 -0.80
C PRO A 319 10.49 -8.91 -1.72
N GLN A 320 10.92 -8.83 -2.98
CA GLN A 320 10.69 -9.83 -4.03
C GLN A 320 12.01 -10.49 -4.51
N GLY A 321 12.98 -10.63 -3.63
CA GLY A 321 14.30 -11.16 -3.97
C GLY A 321 14.26 -12.62 -4.47
N LYS A 322 13.66 -13.52 -3.69
CA LYS A 322 13.60 -14.97 -3.95
C LYS A 322 12.27 -15.47 -4.54
N VAL A 323 11.18 -14.70 -4.35
CA VAL A 323 9.84 -15.02 -4.85
C VAL A 323 9.26 -13.78 -5.53
N THR A 324 8.75 -13.94 -6.74
CA THR A 324 8.09 -12.85 -7.49
C THR A 324 6.57 -12.92 -7.30
N ILE A 325 5.95 -11.78 -7.06
CA ILE A 325 4.48 -11.67 -7.03
C ILE A 325 3.97 -11.46 -8.46
N ASN A 326 3.01 -12.28 -8.86
CA ASN A 326 2.31 -12.14 -10.14
C ASN A 326 0.82 -11.96 -9.88
N VAL A 327 0.29 -10.77 -10.19
CA VAL A 327 -1.13 -10.45 -10.06
C VAL A 327 -1.83 -10.81 -11.37
N LEU A 328 -2.61 -11.89 -11.37
CA LEU A 328 -3.31 -12.39 -12.55
C LEU A 328 -4.56 -11.57 -12.88
N LYS A 329 -5.23 -11.10 -11.85
CA LYS A 329 -6.45 -10.31 -11.96
C LYS A 329 -6.58 -9.38 -10.77
N ALA A 330 -7.02 -8.15 -11.02
CA ALA A 330 -7.24 -7.13 -10.01
C ALA A 330 -8.44 -6.27 -10.41
N ASP A 331 -9.53 -6.34 -9.67
CA ASP A 331 -10.75 -5.56 -9.95
C ASP A 331 -11.58 -5.30 -8.68
N ALA A 332 -12.54 -4.38 -8.80
CA ALA A 332 -13.49 -4.07 -7.74
C ALA A 332 -14.70 -5.02 -7.81
N GLY A 333 -15.29 -5.26 -6.64
CA GLY A 333 -16.48 -6.10 -6.44
C GLY A 333 -16.20 -7.41 -5.73
N ASP A 334 -17.25 -8.12 -5.36
CA ASP A 334 -17.17 -9.38 -4.61
C ASP A 334 -16.51 -10.51 -5.41
N ILE A 335 -16.02 -11.51 -4.69
CA ILE A 335 -15.38 -12.69 -5.27
C ILE A 335 -16.43 -13.57 -5.93
N GLY A 336 -16.30 -13.74 -7.25
CA GLY A 336 -17.22 -14.51 -8.07
C GLY A 336 -16.68 -15.88 -8.46
N GLU A 337 -17.54 -16.67 -9.12
CA GLU A 337 -17.20 -18.01 -9.64
C GLU A 337 -16.01 -17.98 -10.62
N SER A 338 -15.93 -16.94 -11.48
CA SER A 338 -14.84 -16.79 -12.44
C SER A 338 -13.48 -16.60 -11.78
N ASP A 339 -13.45 -15.90 -10.63
CA ASP A 339 -12.23 -15.65 -9.85
C ASP A 339 -11.73 -16.96 -9.24
N VAL A 340 -12.66 -17.76 -8.70
CA VAL A 340 -12.36 -19.09 -8.14
C VAL A 340 -11.83 -20.04 -9.21
N LYS A 341 -12.45 -20.08 -10.40
CA LYS A 341 -11.97 -20.90 -11.53
C LYS A 341 -10.58 -20.49 -11.99
N LEU A 342 -10.31 -19.18 -12.06
CA LEU A 342 -8.98 -18.66 -12.39
C LEU A 342 -7.95 -19.05 -11.31
N ALA A 343 -8.31 -18.95 -10.04
CA ALA A 343 -7.44 -19.33 -8.93
C ALA A 343 -7.07 -20.82 -8.97
N MET A 344 -8.03 -21.69 -9.29
CA MET A 344 -7.79 -23.13 -9.47
C MET A 344 -6.79 -23.41 -10.59
N SER A 345 -7.04 -22.85 -11.77
CA SER A 345 -6.22 -23.13 -12.96
C SER A 345 -4.78 -22.62 -12.81
N ALA A 346 -4.59 -21.47 -12.19
CA ALA A 346 -3.30 -20.82 -12.00
C ALA A 346 -2.62 -21.11 -10.66
N LYS A 347 -3.22 -21.93 -9.79
CA LYS A 347 -2.78 -22.17 -8.41
C LYS A 347 -2.50 -20.86 -7.67
N ALA A 348 -3.39 -19.90 -7.84
CA ALA A 348 -3.32 -18.56 -7.25
C ALA A 348 -4.03 -18.51 -5.88
N ALA A 349 -3.58 -17.59 -5.01
CA ALA A 349 -4.33 -17.22 -3.83
C ALA A 349 -5.26 -16.04 -4.15
N ILE A 350 -6.47 -16.04 -3.60
CA ILE A 350 -7.41 -14.93 -3.71
C ILE A 350 -7.24 -14.07 -2.46
N ILE A 351 -6.93 -12.80 -2.66
CA ILE A 351 -6.85 -11.79 -1.61
C ILE A 351 -8.03 -10.84 -1.78
N GLY A 352 -8.92 -10.84 -0.80
CA GLY A 352 -10.05 -9.93 -0.72
C GLY A 352 -9.77 -8.78 0.24
N PHE A 353 -10.11 -7.56 -0.14
CA PHE A 353 -10.08 -6.41 0.74
C PHE A 353 -11.48 -5.80 0.84
N ARG A 354 -12.10 -5.95 2.03
CA ARG A 354 -13.46 -5.48 2.36
C ARG A 354 -14.55 -6.00 1.40
N VAL A 355 -14.34 -7.17 0.84
CA VAL A 355 -15.27 -7.87 -0.06
C VAL A 355 -15.69 -9.21 0.52
N LYS A 356 -16.75 -9.79 -0.04
CA LYS A 356 -17.24 -11.11 0.35
C LYS A 356 -17.17 -12.06 -0.86
N ALA A 357 -17.17 -13.36 -0.59
CA ALA A 357 -17.41 -14.34 -1.64
C ALA A 357 -18.93 -14.51 -1.84
N ASN A 358 -19.38 -14.54 -3.09
CA ASN A 358 -20.77 -14.86 -3.35
C ASN A 358 -21.08 -16.33 -2.97
N PRO A 359 -22.36 -16.71 -2.71
CA PRO A 359 -22.69 -18.05 -2.22
C PRO A 359 -22.23 -19.20 -3.12
N VAL A 360 -22.13 -18.98 -4.44
CA VAL A 360 -21.67 -19.98 -5.40
C VAL A 360 -20.17 -20.13 -5.31
N ALA A 361 -19.44 -19.00 -5.31
CA ALA A 361 -17.99 -18.97 -5.12
C ALA A 361 -17.58 -19.62 -3.80
N GLN A 362 -18.29 -19.33 -2.69
CA GLN A 362 -18.00 -19.90 -1.38
C GLN A 362 -18.06 -21.43 -1.38
N LYS A 363 -19.11 -22.02 -1.97
CA LYS A 363 -19.23 -23.47 -2.12
C LYS A 363 -18.08 -24.09 -2.93
N MET A 364 -17.61 -23.39 -3.96
CA MET A 364 -16.48 -23.85 -4.76
C MET A 364 -15.17 -23.76 -3.98
N ILE A 365 -14.94 -22.69 -3.24
CA ILE A 365 -13.76 -22.47 -2.39
C ILE A 365 -13.65 -23.60 -1.38
N ASP A 366 -14.75 -23.93 -0.69
CA ASP A 366 -14.80 -24.96 0.35
C ASP A 366 -14.50 -26.35 -0.23
N ARG A 367 -15.04 -26.64 -1.43
CA ARG A 367 -14.83 -27.92 -2.11
C ARG A 367 -13.40 -28.09 -2.60
N GLU A 368 -12.83 -27.08 -3.22
CA GLU A 368 -11.52 -27.15 -3.89
C GLU A 368 -10.35 -26.72 -2.99
N LYS A 369 -10.64 -26.32 -1.73
CA LYS A 369 -9.64 -25.87 -0.74
C LYS A 369 -8.71 -24.78 -1.26
N ILE A 370 -9.26 -23.79 -1.96
CA ILE A 370 -8.50 -22.65 -2.49
C ILE A 370 -8.11 -21.74 -1.33
N ILE A 371 -6.89 -21.20 -1.40
CA ILE A 371 -6.43 -20.20 -0.43
C ILE A 371 -7.16 -18.89 -0.73
N ILE A 372 -8.04 -18.51 0.17
CA ILE A 372 -8.70 -17.21 0.20
C ILE A 372 -8.43 -16.54 1.54
N ILE A 373 -8.08 -15.26 1.50
CA ILE A 373 -7.85 -14.46 2.70
C ILE A 373 -8.51 -13.11 2.48
N ILE A 374 -9.41 -12.74 3.40
CA ILE A 374 -10.17 -11.48 3.33
C ILE A 374 -9.72 -10.61 4.50
N PHE A 375 -9.50 -9.33 4.22
CA PHE A 375 -9.04 -8.33 5.18
C PHE A 375 -9.92 -7.09 5.13
N ASP A 376 -10.09 -6.46 6.29
CA ASP A 376 -10.72 -5.16 6.42
C ASP A 376 -9.71 -4.04 6.68
N ILE A 377 -8.47 -4.39 7.05
CA ILE A 377 -7.40 -3.46 7.40
C ILE A 377 -6.17 -3.74 6.52
N ILE A 378 -5.63 -2.71 5.88
CA ILE A 378 -4.52 -2.84 4.91
C ILE A 378 -3.22 -3.33 5.54
N TYR A 379 -2.99 -3.06 6.81
CA TYR A 379 -1.81 -3.56 7.55
C TYR A 379 -1.81 -5.09 7.67
N GLU A 380 -2.97 -5.67 7.97
CA GLU A 380 -3.12 -7.13 8.10
C GLU A 380 -2.91 -7.81 6.75
N LEU A 381 -3.43 -7.22 5.67
CA LEU A 381 -3.23 -7.68 4.30
C LEU A 381 -1.72 -7.70 3.95
N SER A 382 -1.00 -6.63 4.25
CA SER A 382 0.45 -6.53 4.01
C SER A 382 1.23 -7.64 4.73
N GLN A 383 0.92 -7.88 6.01
CA GLN A 383 1.56 -8.94 6.80
C GLN A 383 1.23 -10.35 6.27
N ALA A 384 -0.01 -10.58 5.87
CA ALA A 384 -0.42 -11.87 5.33
C ALA A 384 0.25 -12.20 4.00
N ILE A 385 0.38 -11.23 3.09
CA ILE A 385 1.09 -11.43 1.83
C ILE A 385 2.58 -11.70 2.09
N ARG A 386 3.22 -10.96 3.02
CA ARG A 386 4.58 -11.24 3.45
C ARG A 386 4.73 -12.69 3.93
N HIS A 387 3.80 -13.16 4.75
CA HIS A 387 3.80 -14.54 5.24
C HIS A 387 3.61 -15.58 4.12
N LEU A 388 2.77 -15.29 3.11
CA LEU A 388 2.63 -16.14 1.93
C LEU A 388 3.93 -16.21 1.11
N LEU A 389 4.65 -15.10 0.98
CA LEU A 389 5.96 -15.04 0.34
C LEU A 389 6.97 -15.91 1.11
N GLU A 390 7.09 -15.73 2.43
CA GLU A 390 7.98 -16.51 3.30
C GLU A 390 7.74 -18.02 3.18
N LYS A 391 6.47 -18.45 3.13
CA LYS A 391 6.13 -19.88 2.94
C LYS A 391 6.58 -20.44 1.59
N LYS A 392 6.68 -19.59 0.57
CA LYS A 392 7.14 -20.01 -0.77
C LYS A 392 8.67 -19.98 -0.91
N VAL A 393 9.40 -19.29 -0.04
CA VAL A 393 10.87 -19.32 -0.05
C VAL A 393 11.35 -20.75 0.29
N ALA A 394 12.29 -21.28 -0.50
CA ALA A 394 12.92 -22.53 -0.15
C ALA A 394 13.73 -22.35 1.14
N PRO A 395 13.75 -23.34 2.04
CA PRO A 395 14.60 -23.27 3.21
C PRO A 395 16.06 -23.13 2.78
N ASP A 396 16.76 -22.16 3.35
CA ASP A 396 18.19 -22.00 3.12
C ASP A 396 18.93 -23.12 3.85
N ILE A 397 19.81 -23.82 3.13
CA ILE A 397 20.71 -24.81 3.73
C ILE A 397 21.95 -24.05 4.19
N VAL A 398 22.06 -23.86 5.50
CA VAL A 398 23.21 -23.19 6.10
C VAL A 398 24.17 -24.25 6.66
N LYS A 399 25.43 -24.18 6.26
CA LYS A 399 26.49 -25.00 6.85
C LYS A 399 26.87 -24.42 8.21
N VAL A 400 26.61 -25.18 9.27
CA VAL A 400 27.04 -24.85 10.62
C VAL A 400 28.34 -25.55 10.89
N ASN A 401 29.43 -24.83 11.08
CA ASN A 401 30.75 -25.39 11.39
C ASN A 401 30.73 -25.97 12.81
N LEU A 402 31.08 -27.26 12.93
CA LEU A 402 31.13 -28.01 14.18
C LEU A 402 32.51 -28.05 14.77
N GLY A 403 33.54 -28.07 13.92
CA GLY A 403 34.93 -28.15 14.35
C GLY A 403 35.90 -28.33 13.20
N SER A 404 37.19 -28.31 13.51
CA SER A 404 38.27 -28.44 12.54
C SER A 404 39.31 -29.41 13.02
N VAL A 405 39.77 -30.29 12.11
CA VAL A 405 40.82 -31.27 12.36
C VAL A 405 42.00 -30.98 11.46
N LYS A 406 43.19 -30.81 12.00
CA LYS A 406 44.45 -30.76 11.24
C LYS A 406 44.95 -32.18 11.00
N ILE A 407 45.19 -32.53 9.75
CA ILE A 407 45.72 -33.87 9.37
C ILE A 407 47.21 -33.93 9.64
N LEU A 408 47.60 -34.92 10.39
CA LEU A 408 49.00 -35.16 10.81
C LEU A 408 49.66 -36.29 10.05
N ALA A 409 48.88 -37.32 9.63
CA ALA A 409 49.40 -38.48 8.91
C ALA A 409 48.30 -39.13 8.06
N VAL A 410 48.68 -39.73 6.95
CA VAL A 410 47.81 -40.55 6.10
C VAL A 410 48.33 -42.00 6.14
N PHE A 411 47.52 -42.94 6.65
CA PHE A 411 47.96 -44.33 6.89
C PHE A 411 47.63 -45.27 5.74
N LYS A 412 46.45 -45.13 5.12
CA LYS A 412 45.98 -46.00 4.04
C LYS A 412 45.04 -45.21 3.11
N THR A 413 45.22 -45.43 1.82
CA THR A 413 44.36 -44.89 0.78
C THR A 413 43.80 -46.01 -0.08
N GLU A 414 42.47 -46.09 -0.16
CA GLU A 414 41.72 -46.99 -1.06
C GLU A 414 40.79 -46.10 -1.91
N LYS A 415 40.47 -46.51 -3.13
CA LYS A 415 39.75 -45.71 -4.15
C LYS A 415 38.98 -44.45 -3.64
N ASN A 416 38.03 -44.63 -2.72
CA ASN A 416 37.20 -43.52 -2.19
C ASN A 416 37.30 -43.37 -0.66
N ARG A 417 38.20 -44.14 0.00
CA ARG A 417 38.36 -44.15 1.46
C ARG A 417 39.81 -43.95 1.87
N GLN A 418 40.00 -43.17 2.90
CA GLN A 418 41.32 -42.98 3.48
C GLN A 418 41.27 -43.08 5.00
N VAL A 419 42.29 -43.75 5.55
CA VAL A 419 42.53 -43.80 7.00
C VAL A 419 43.55 -42.72 7.30
N ILE A 420 43.15 -41.71 8.04
CA ILE A 420 43.95 -40.50 8.35
C ILE A 420 44.02 -40.31 9.85
N GLY A 421 45.13 -39.75 10.31
CA GLY A 421 45.34 -39.33 11.69
C GLY A 421 45.36 -37.84 11.76
N GLY A 422 44.65 -37.24 12.73
CA GLY A 422 44.61 -35.82 12.89
C GLY A 422 44.40 -35.38 14.34
N LYS A 423 44.53 -34.08 14.57
CA LYS A 423 44.28 -33.45 15.85
C LYS A 423 43.15 -32.42 15.72
N VAL A 424 42.15 -32.50 16.58
CA VAL A 424 41.05 -31.53 16.62
C VAL A 424 41.57 -30.18 17.10
N VAL A 425 41.56 -29.17 16.23
CA VAL A 425 42.08 -27.82 16.48
C VAL A 425 41.02 -26.92 17.09
N SER A 426 39.78 -27.05 16.63
CA SER A 426 38.65 -26.27 17.15
C SER A 426 37.37 -27.09 17.18
N GLY A 427 36.47 -26.76 18.09
CA GLY A 427 35.15 -27.39 18.19
C GLY A 427 35.19 -28.86 18.53
N ARG A 428 34.38 -29.65 17.79
CA ARG A 428 34.24 -31.11 17.93
C ARG A 428 34.01 -31.75 16.56
N VAL A 429 34.27 -33.01 16.45
CA VAL A 429 33.95 -33.83 15.27
C VAL A 429 33.25 -35.11 15.68
N LYS A 430 32.27 -35.53 14.91
CA LYS A 430 31.46 -36.72 15.15
C LYS A 430 31.53 -37.67 13.96
N LYS A 431 31.29 -38.96 14.28
CA LYS A 431 30.99 -39.96 13.25
C LYS A 431 29.75 -39.53 12.46
N GLY A 432 29.85 -39.51 11.15
CA GLY A 432 28.77 -39.11 10.26
C GLY A 432 28.80 -37.64 9.81
N ASP A 433 29.66 -36.79 10.40
CA ASP A 433 29.77 -35.38 9.99
C ASP A 433 30.25 -35.28 8.53
N LEU A 434 29.67 -34.29 7.82
CA LEU A 434 30.17 -33.83 6.53
C LEU A 434 31.40 -32.97 6.76
N VAL A 435 32.40 -33.09 5.90
CA VAL A 435 33.65 -32.32 6.01
C VAL A 435 33.99 -31.66 4.68
N ASP A 436 34.38 -30.40 4.74
CA ASP A 436 35.09 -29.71 3.67
C ASP A 436 36.59 -29.83 3.92
N ILE A 437 37.35 -30.11 2.86
CA ILE A 437 38.81 -30.28 2.94
C ILE A 437 39.41 -28.96 2.47
N SER A 438 40.26 -28.36 3.28
CA SER A 438 40.98 -27.15 2.93
C SER A 438 42.49 -27.30 3.02
N ARG A 439 43.23 -26.70 2.07
CA ARG A 439 44.68 -26.56 2.03
C ARG A 439 45.02 -25.11 1.80
N ASN A 440 45.90 -24.54 2.61
CA ASN A 440 46.27 -23.11 2.54
C ASN A 440 45.08 -22.16 2.55
N LYS A 441 44.00 -22.51 3.27
CA LYS A 441 42.69 -21.77 3.33
C LYS A 441 41.85 -21.88 2.08
N GLU A 442 42.24 -22.63 1.07
CA GLU A 442 41.43 -22.92 -0.12
C GLU A 442 40.73 -24.26 0.01
N LYS A 443 39.44 -24.31 -0.30
CA LYS A 443 38.66 -25.55 -0.31
C LYS A 443 39.06 -26.38 -1.54
N ILE A 444 39.52 -27.58 -1.31
CA ILE A 444 39.93 -28.52 -2.36
C ILE A 444 38.92 -29.66 -2.60
N GLY A 445 38.02 -29.92 -1.62
CA GLY A 445 37.01 -30.92 -1.76
C GLY A 445 36.11 -31.08 -0.56
N SER A 446 35.26 -32.11 -0.59
CA SER A 446 34.36 -32.47 0.50
C SER A 446 34.21 -34.00 0.62
N GLY A 447 33.80 -34.45 1.78
CA GLY A 447 33.55 -35.85 2.05
C GLY A 447 32.83 -36.07 3.38
N LYS A 448 32.94 -37.27 3.93
CA LYS A 448 32.22 -37.66 5.16
C LYS A 448 33.15 -38.44 6.10
N ILE A 449 32.98 -38.25 7.39
CA ILE A 449 33.60 -39.08 8.44
C ILE A 449 32.75 -40.35 8.63
N VAL A 450 33.27 -41.48 8.17
CA VAL A 450 32.58 -42.78 8.29
C VAL A 450 32.78 -43.39 9.67
N GLN A 451 34.03 -43.32 10.17
CA GLN A 451 34.40 -43.89 11.48
C GLN A 451 35.40 -42.97 12.18
N LEU A 452 35.30 -42.90 13.50
CA LEU A 452 36.14 -42.09 14.34
C LEU A 452 36.72 -42.94 15.46
N GLN A 453 38.02 -42.81 15.69
CA GLN A 453 38.73 -43.56 16.73
C GLN A 453 39.59 -42.64 17.60
N LYS A 454 39.64 -42.94 18.90
CA LYS A 454 40.58 -42.33 19.85
C LYS A 454 41.28 -43.44 20.64
N ASN A 455 42.61 -43.39 20.70
CA ASN A 455 43.42 -44.43 21.37
C ASN A 455 43.05 -45.84 20.91
N LYS A 456 42.87 -46.05 19.58
CA LYS A 456 42.49 -47.33 18.94
C LYS A 456 41.13 -47.92 19.36
N LYS A 457 40.28 -47.11 20.02
CA LYS A 457 38.89 -47.46 20.34
C LYS A 457 37.95 -46.58 19.51
N GLU A 458 36.88 -47.16 18.98
CA GLU A 458 35.84 -46.43 18.27
C GLU A 458 35.10 -45.51 19.23
N VAL A 459 34.87 -44.27 18.80
CA VAL A 459 34.18 -43.23 19.55
C VAL A 459 33.24 -42.48 18.62
N ASP A 460 32.12 -41.98 19.17
CA ASP A 460 31.15 -41.22 18.39
C ASP A 460 31.55 -39.75 18.23
N GLU A 461 32.37 -39.23 19.13
CA GLU A 461 32.77 -37.83 19.16
C GLU A 461 34.18 -37.62 19.71
N VAL A 462 34.90 -36.65 19.13
CA VAL A 462 36.21 -36.21 19.63
C VAL A 462 36.22 -34.68 19.78
N LEU A 463 36.67 -34.20 20.93
CA LEU A 463 36.69 -32.78 21.31
C LEU A 463 38.05 -32.13 20.99
N LYS A 464 38.08 -30.80 20.97
CA LYS A 464 39.26 -29.96 20.78
C LYS A 464 40.46 -30.45 21.59
N GLY A 465 41.64 -30.46 20.97
CA GLY A 465 42.92 -30.80 21.57
C GLY A 465 43.26 -32.30 21.50
N ALA A 466 42.33 -33.18 21.26
CA ALA A 466 42.55 -34.61 21.20
C ALA A 466 42.99 -35.07 19.79
N GLU A 467 43.81 -36.09 19.76
CA GLU A 467 44.19 -36.81 18.53
C GLU A 467 43.17 -37.91 18.21
N CYS A 468 42.91 -38.11 16.92
CA CYS A 468 41.95 -39.08 16.43
C CYS A 468 42.39 -39.73 15.12
N GLY A 469 42.00 -40.98 14.95
CA GLY A 469 42.02 -41.69 13.66
C GLY A 469 40.63 -41.54 13.00
N ILE A 470 40.61 -41.20 11.74
CA ILE A 470 39.41 -40.96 10.96
C ILE A 470 39.38 -41.85 9.73
N LEU A 471 38.30 -42.57 9.55
CA LEU A 471 38.01 -43.19 8.26
C LEU A 471 37.20 -42.17 7.46
N PHE A 472 37.85 -41.54 6.51
CA PHE A 472 37.27 -40.56 5.61
C PHE A 472 36.77 -41.23 4.33
N GLU A 473 35.63 -40.80 3.82
CA GLU A 473 35.09 -41.21 2.52
C GLU A 473 34.84 -39.94 1.66
N GLY A 474 35.49 -39.90 0.48
CA GLY A 474 35.38 -38.80 -0.45
C GLY A 474 36.16 -39.03 -1.72
N ASN A 475 35.91 -38.20 -2.75
CA ASN A 475 36.53 -38.38 -4.09
C ASN A 475 37.90 -37.73 -4.23
N ILE A 476 38.46 -37.16 -3.18
CA ILE A 476 39.71 -36.39 -3.19
C ILE A 476 40.69 -37.01 -2.20
N ALA A 477 41.96 -37.21 -2.63
CA ALA A 477 43.04 -37.67 -1.78
C ALA A 477 43.45 -36.55 -0.81
N ILE A 478 43.39 -36.84 0.49
CA ILE A 478 43.83 -35.96 1.56
C ILE A 478 45.33 -36.18 1.75
N GLU A 479 46.08 -35.09 1.96
CA GLU A 479 47.49 -35.09 2.25
C GLU A 479 47.77 -34.52 3.64
N GLU A 480 48.98 -34.78 4.16
CA GLU A 480 49.41 -34.22 5.43
C GLU A 480 49.42 -32.69 5.40
N GLY A 481 48.98 -32.05 6.49
CA GLY A 481 48.87 -30.61 6.60
C GLY A 481 47.54 -30.02 6.14
N CYS A 482 46.65 -30.83 5.51
CA CYS A 482 45.29 -30.39 5.21
C CYS A 482 44.43 -30.23 6.48
N PHE A 483 43.37 -29.41 6.37
CA PHE A 483 42.35 -29.25 7.40
C PHE A 483 41.04 -29.87 6.94
N LEU A 484 40.37 -30.58 7.83
CA LEU A 484 38.99 -31.02 7.67
C LEU A 484 38.09 -30.10 8.51
N GLU A 485 37.21 -29.40 7.86
CA GLU A 485 36.20 -28.55 8.51
C GLU A 485 34.88 -29.31 8.57
N ALA A 486 34.55 -29.82 9.75
CA ALA A 486 33.34 -30.58 9.99
C ALA A 486 32.15 -29.61 10.08
N TYR A 487 31.09 -29.91 9.35
CA TYR A 487 29.85 -29.15 9.34
C TYR A 487 28.61 -30.04 9.30
N VAL A 488 27.50 -29.44 9.74
CA VAL A 488 26.16 -30.00 9.54
C VAL A 488 25.35 -29.06 8.67
N GLU A 489 24.54 -29.60 7.80
CA GLU A 489 23.59 -28.84 7.02
C GLU A 489 22.29 -28.66 7.80
N GLU A 490 22.08 -27.45 8.32
CA GLU A 490 20.81 -27.06 8.96
C GLU A 490 19.90 -26.41 7.95
N ARG A 491 18.65 -26.88 7.86
CA ARG A 491 17.60 -26.21 7.11
C ARG A 491 17.07 -25.07 7.97
N ARG A 492 17.47 -23.84 7.66
CA ARG A 492 16.86 -22.65 8.26
C ARG A 492 15.69 -22.17 7.41
N LYS A 493 14.68 -21.63 8.08
CA LYS A 493 13.56 -20.95 7.39
C LYS A 493 14.17 -19.87 6.50
N GLY A 494 13.93 -19.94 5.17
CA GLY A 494 14.48 -18.95 4.25
C GLY A 494 13.96 -17.57 4.59
N GLU A 495 14.83 -16.58 4.63
CA GLU A 495 14.48 -15.16 4.75
C GLU A 495 14.22 -14.60 3.35
N LEU A 496 13.26 -13.62 3.26
CA LEU A 496 12.84 -12.97 2.01
C LEU A 496 13.95 -12.12 1.38
#